data_f73bc18f2bc93d98d1c3d706ef119910
#
_entry.id   f73bc18f2bc93d98d1c3d706ef119910
#
_cell.length_a   1.000
_cell.length_b   1.000
_cell.length_c   1.000
_cell.angle_alpha   90.00
_cell.angle_beta   90.00
_cell.angle_gamma   90.00
#
_symmetry.space_group_name_H-M   'P 1'
#
loop_
_entity.id
_entity.type
_entity.pdbx_description
1 polymer ?
#
loop_
_entity_poly.entity_id
_entity_poly.type
_entity_poly.pdbx_seq_one_letter_code
_entity_poly.pdbx_strand_id
1 'polypeptide(L)'
;VHHLAGELFKITFQLDMVHVPYKGVGAVIPDLIGGHIPMTFSSMPPSMPYVKTGRLRALAVTSTRRSWAAPDVPTMIAAGVPGFVATNWFAYFVPAGTPGTIVGKLNAEINRTLKLEDVKATLVELGLDTLGTTPEELGKFVREESEKFEKLIKLAGVKGAY
;
A
#
# COMPACT_ATOMS: atom_id res chain seq x y z
N VAL A 1 1.58 0.27 7.79
CA VAL A 1 0.35 0.37 6.98
C VAL A 1 -0.50 -0.90 7.13
N HIS A 2 0.05 -2.11 6.99
CA HIS A 2 -0.72 -3.38 7.00
C HIS A 2 -1.52 -3.58 8.30
N HIS A 3 -0.91 -3.38 9.47
CA HIS A 3 -1.59 -3.41 10.77
C HIS A 3 -2.73 -2.38 10.81
N LEU A 4 -2.46 -1.15 10.40
CA LEU A 4 -3.47 -0.09 10.40
C LEU A 4 -4.64 -0.37 9.43
N ALA A 5 -4.38 -1.04 8.30
CA ALA A 5 -5.44 -1.51 7.40
C ALA A 5 -6.33 -2.57 8.10
N GLY A 6 -5.71 -3.48 8.87
CA GLY A 6 -6.44 -4.44 9.69
C GLY A 6 -7.29 -3.77 10.76
N GLU A 7 -6.75 -2.77 11.46
CA GLU A 7 -7.49 -2.03 12.48
C GLU A 7 -8.63 -1.21 11.87
N LEU A 8 -8.40 -0.58 10.71
CA LEU A 8 -9.47 0.09 9.97
C LEU A 8 -10.60 -0.88 9.60
N PHE A 9 -10.25 -2.09 9.17
CA PHE A 9 -11.22 -3.13 8.84
C PHE A 9 -12.02 -3.56 10.07
N LYS A 10 -11.36 -3.83 11.20
CA LYS A 10 -12.01 -4.14 12.48
C LYS A 10 -13.02 -3.05 12.88
N ILE A 11 -12.61 -1.79 12.84
CA ILE A 11 -13.46 -0.65 13.21
C ILE A 11 -14.64 -0.53 12.25
N THR A 12 -14.38 -0.62 10.94
CA THR A 12 -15.43 -0.45 9.91
C THR A 12 -16.55 -1.48 10.04
N PHE A 13 -16.19 -2.72 10.36
CA PHE A 13 -17.15 -3.83 10.43
C PHE A 13 -17.48 -4.29 11.86
N GLN A 14 -16.94 -3.61 12.87
CA GLN A 14 -17.11 -3.96 14.29
C GLN A 14 -16.75 -5.43 14.59
N LEU A 15 -15.64 -5.90 13.99
CA LEU A 15 -15.21 -7.29 14.11
C LEU A 15 -14.29 -7.48 15.32
N ASP A 16 -14.44 -8.62 16.00
CA ASP A 16 -13.47 -9.10 16.97
C ASP A 16 -12.38 -9.90 16.24
N MET A 17 -11.25 -9.25 15.97
CA MET A 17 -10.10 -9.85 15.28
C MET A 17 -8.83 -9.64 16.11
N VAL A 18 -8.04 -10.68 16.24
CA VAL A 18 -6.75 -10.63 16.93
C VAL A 18 -5.66 -10.31 15.92
N HIS A 19 -4.88 -9.26 16.19
CA HIS A 19 -3.68 -8.95 15.40
C HIS A 19 -2.53 -9.88 15.78
N VAL A 20 -2.00 -10.61 14.80
CA VAL A 20 -0.82 -11.46 14.94
C VAL A 20 0.37 -10.73 14.29
N PRO A 21 1.35 -10.25 15.08
CA PRO A 21 2.47 -9.49 14.55
C PRO A 21 3.52 -10.41 13.90
N TYR A 22 4.02 -9.98 12.73
CA TYR A 22 5.10 -10.66 12.00
C TYR A 22 6.24 -9.69 11.67
N LYS A 23 7.46 -10.21 11.58
CA LYS A 23 8.64 -9.45 11.14
C LYS A 23 8.69 -9.32 9.61
N GLY A 24 7.67 -8.68 9.04
CA GLY A 24 7.55 -8.43 7.59
C GLY A 24 6.69 -9.45 6.85
N VAL A 25 6.32 -9.10 5.61
CA VAL A 25 5.33 -9.84 4.81
C VAL A 25 5.81 -11.26 4.45
N GLY A 26 7.12 -11.45 4.26
CA GLY A 26 7.67 -12.77 3.94
C GLY A 26 7.40 -13.83 5.02
N ALA A 27 7.32 -13.42 6.29
CA ALA A 27 7.03 -14.32 7.40
C ALA A 27 5.53 -14.67 7.54
N VAL A 28 4.64 -13.84 6.99
CA VAL A 28 3.17 -14.05 7.04
C VAL A 28 2.73 -15.13 6.05
N ILE A 29 3.34 -15.16 4.86
CA ILE A 29 2.85 -15.98 3.74
C ILE A 29 2.82 -17.47 4.05
N PRO A 30 3.86 -18.08 4.66
CA PRO A 30 3.80 -19.50 5.03
C PRO A 30 2.61 -19.83 5.95
N ASP A 31 2.36 -19.01 6.96
CA ASP A 31 1.29 -19.22 7.91
C ASP A 31 -0.11 -19.01 7.29
N LEU A 32 -0.22 -18.04 6.37
CA LEU A 32 -1.45 -17.84 5.60
C LEU A 32 -1.74 -19.03 4.68
N ILE A 33 -0.73 -19.55 3.98
CA ILE A 33 -0.87 -20.73 3.11
C ILE A 33 -1.14 -22.00 3.92
N GLY A 34 -0.53 -22.12 5.11
CA GLY A 34 -0.74 -23.23 6.05
C GLY A 34 -2.08 -23.16 6.77
N GLY A 35 -2.84 -22.07 6.62
CA GLY A 35 -4.13 -21.89 7.30
C GLY A 35 -4.01 -21.54 8.79
N HIS A 36 -2.82 -21.21 9.28
CA HIS A 36 -2.61 -20.78 10.67
C HIS A 36 -3.20 -19.40 10.95
N ILE A 37 -3.28 -18.57 9.93
CA ILE A 37 -4.05 -17.31 9.93
C ILE A 37 -5.02 -17.29 8.75
N PRO A 38 -6.25 -16.77 8.91
CA PRO A 38 -7.28 -16.82 7.86
C PRO A 38 -7.11 -15.74 6.80
N MET A 39 -6.49 -14.61 7.13
CA MET A 39 -6.36 -13.46 6.21
C MET A 39 -5.19 -12.55 6.58
N THR A 40 -4.75 -11.75 5.63
CA THR A 40 -3.77 -10.69 5.84
C THR A 40 -4.02 -9.49 4.95
N PHE A 41 -3.66 -8.31 5.43
CA PHE A 41 -3.41 -7.15 4.58
C PHE A 41 -1.92 -7.16 4.21
N SER A 42 -1.61 -7.25 2.94
CA SER A 42 -0.24 -7.45 2.45
C SER A 42 0.08 -6.54 1.28
N SER A 43 1.36 -6.24 1.10
CA SER A 43 1.83 -5.64 -0.15
C SER A 43 1.69 -6.65 -1.30
N MET A 44 1.41 -6.15 -2.50
CA MET A 44 1.21 -6.99 -3.68
C MET A 44 2.49 -7.74 -4.11
N PRO A 45 3.69 -7.14 -4.17
CA PRO A 45 4.87 -7.81 -4.69
C PRO A 45 5.13 -9.20 -4.10
N PRO A 46 5.19 -9.39 -2.77
CA PRO A 46 5.46 -10.70 -2.19
C PRO A 46 4.27 -11.67 -2.26
N SER A 47 3.04 -11.18 -2.47
CA SER A 47 1.82 -12.00 -2.47
C SER A 47 1.42 -12.49 -3.87
N MET A 48 1.70 -11.70 -4.91
CA MET A 48 1.26 -11.96 -6.28
C MET A 48 1.70 -13.31 -6.85
N PRO A 49 2.92 -13.83 -6.63
CA PRO A 49 3.31 -15.16 -7.10
C PRO A 49 2.39 -16.28 -6.58
N TYR A 50 1.92 -16.15 -5.35
CA TYR A 50 1.02 -17.13 -4.72
C TYR A 50 -0.44 -16.96 -5.17
N VAL A 51 -0.84 -15.74 -5.49
CA VAL A 51 -2.16 -15.48 -6.10
C VAL A 51 -2.20 -16.03 -7.52
N LYS A 52 -1.16 -15.78 -8.34
CA LYS A 52 -1.04 -16.30 -9.71
C LYS A 52 -1.04 -17.84 -9.77
N THR A 53 -0.49 -18.51 -8.75
CA THR A 53 -0.47 -19.98 -8.65
C THR A 53 -1.69 -20.57 -7.93
N GLY A 54 -2.67 -19.74 -7.55
CA GLY A 54 -3.88 -20.17 -6.86
C GLY A 54 -3.70 -20.62 -5.40
N ARG A 55 -2.50 -20.46 -4.83
CA ARG A 55 -2.22 -20.81 -3.43
C ARG A 55 -2.76 -19.76 -2.45
N LEU A 56 -2.96 -18.53 -2.90
CA LEU A 56 -3.67 -17.46 -2.18
C LEU A 56 -4.78 -16.90 -3.06
N ARG A 57 -5.81 -16.40 -2.42
CA ARG A 57 -6.91 -15.68 -3.07
C ARG A 57 -6.83 -14.20 -2.72
N ALA A 58 -6.66 -13.33 -3.71
CA ALA A 58 -6.83 -11.90 -3.55
C ALA A 58 -8.33 -11.57 -3.50
N LEU A 59 -8.79 -10.93 -2.44
CA LEU A 59 -10.20 -10.58 -2.23
C LEU A 59 -10.51 -9.17 -2.71
N ALA A 60 -9.64 -8.21 -2.38
CA ALA A 60 -9.75 -6.82 -2.80
C ALA A 60 -8.40 -6.12 -2.69
N VAL A 61 -8.23 -5.02 -3.43
CA VAL A 61 -7.15 -4.06 -3.23
C VAL A 61 -7.66 -2.86 -2.43
N THR A 62 -6.79 -2.28 -1.60
CA THR A 62 -7.14 -1.16 -0.70
C THR A 62 -6.87 0.22 -1.30
N SER A 63 -6.57 0.27 -2.61
CA SER A 63 -6.40 1.49 -3.39
C SER A 63 -7.74 2.04 -3.90
N THR A 64 -7.75 3.30 -4.32
CA THR A 64 -8.94 3.96 -4.90
C THR A 64 -9.32 3.43 -6.29
N ARG A 65 -8.36 2.79 -6.98
CA ARG A 65 -8.56 2.15 -8.29
C ARG A 65 -7.97 0.74 -8.29
N ARG A 66 -8.41 -0.10 -9.23
CA ARG A 66 -7.83 -1.43 -9.43
C ARG A 66 -6.35 -1.31 -9.80
N SER A 67 -5.55 -2.23 -9.32
CA SER A 67 -4.13 -2.31 -9.72
C SER A 67 -4.00 -2.90 -11.12
N TRP A 68 -3.07 -2.38 -11.90
CA TRP A 68 -2.73 -2.96 -13.21
C TRP A 68 -2.14 -4.36 -13.10
N ALA A 69 -1.50 -4.68 -11.98
CA ALA A 69 -0.95 -6.02 -11.72
C ALA A 69 -2.02 -7.06 -11.38
N ALA A 70 -3.25 -6.63 -11.01
CA ALA A 70 -4.37 -7.49 -10.65
C ALA A 70 -5.70 -6.84 -11.10
N PRO A 71 -5.96 -6.69 -12.40
CA PRO A 71 -7.11 -5.95 -12.91
C PRO A 71 -8.46 -6.60 -12.56
N ASP A 72 -8.48 -7.91 -12.32
CA ASP A 72 -9.68 -8.65 -11.95
C ASP A 72 -10.03 -8.53 -10.46
N VAL A 73 -9.09 -8.10 -9.62
CA VAL A 73 -9.32 -7.93 -8.18
C VAL A 73 -10.03 -6.59 -7.94
N PRO A 74 -11.22 -6.59 -7.32
CA PRO A 74 -11.96 -5.36 -7.04
C PRO A 74 -11.22 -4.49 -6.01
N THR A 75 -11.54 -3.20 -5.97
CA THR A 75 -11.18 -2.35 -4.82
C THR A 75 -12.12 -2.64 -3.65
N MET A 76 -11.70 -2.34 -2.42
CA MET A 76 -12.59 -2.38 -1.24
C MET A 76 -13.84 -1.53 -1.47
N ILE A 77 -13.68 -0.37 -2.11
CA ILE A 77 -14.81 0.52 -2.47
C ILE A 77 -15.79 -0.19 -3.42
N ALA A 78 -15.29 -0.84 -4.46
CA ALA A 78 -16.13 -1.58 -5.41
C ALA A 78 -16.75 -2.84 -4.78
N ALA A 79 -16.13 -3.39 -3.74
CA ALA A 79 -16.66 -4.50 -2.95
C ALA A 79 -17.70 -4.08 -1.89
N GLY A 80 -18.11 -2.81 -1.87
CA GLY A 80 -19.16 -2.31 -0.98
C GLY A 80 -18.66 -1.66 0.31
N VAL A 81 -17.38 -1.29 0.40
CA VAL A 81 -16.79 -0.63 1.58
C VAL A 81 -16.36 0.79 1.20
N PRO A 82 -17.28 1.76 1.15
CA PRO A 82 -16.96 3.12 0.75
C PRO A 82 -15.96 3.75 1.73
N GLY A 83 -15.01 4.52 1.19
CA GLY A 83 -14.00 5.22 1.98
C GLY A 83 -12.86 4.35 2.52
N PHE A 84 -12.88 3.03 2.29
CA PHE A 84 -11.79 2.17 2.73
C PHE A 84 -10.58 2.30 1.80
N VAL A 85 -9.62 3.13 2.19
CA VAL A 85 -8.37 3.36 1.46
C VAL A 85 -7.19 3.29 2.42
N ALA A 86 -6.31 2.31 2.22
CA ALA A 86 -5.11 2.09 3.02
C ALA A 86 -3.97 1.60 2.12
N THR A 87 -3.42 2.50 1.32
CA THR A 87 -2.37 2.17 0.35
C THR A 87 -0.98 2.24 0.98
N ASN A 88 -0.12 1.32 0.56
CA ASN A 88 1.31 1.46 0.75
C ASN A 88 1.90 2.23 -0.43
N TRP A 89 2.82 3.15 -0.17
CA TRP A 89 3.42 3.99 -1.20
C TRP A 89 4.91 4.20 -0.96
N PHE A 90 5.64 4.51 -2.01
CA PHE A 90 7.06 4.81 -1.99
C PHE A 90 7.29 6.18 -2.61
N ALA A 91 8.21 6.94 -2.02
CA ALA A 91 8.59 8.25 -2.52
C ALA A 91 10.08 8.49 -2.37
N TYR A 92 10.61 9.38 -3.20
CA TYR A 92 11.98 9.85 -3.10
C TYR A 92 12.01 11.16 -2.32
N PHE A 93 12.93 11.26 -1.38
CA PHE A 93 13.19 12.46 -0.60
C PHE A 93 14.64 12.90 -0.77
N VAL A 94 14.88 14.17 -0.66
CA VAL A 94 16.22 14.78 -0.64
C VAL A 94 16.44 15.50 0.70
N PRO A 95 17.69 15.73 1.11
CA PRO A 95 17.99 16.50 2.33
C PRO A 95 17.33 17.88 2.30
N ALA A 96 16.92 18.35 3.49
CA ALA A 96 16.42 19.71 3.64
C ALA A 96 17.48 20.72 3.18
N GLY A 97 17.05 21.79 2.48
CA GLY A 97 17.94 22.80 1.91
C GLY A 97 18.54 22.44 0.55
N THR A 98 18.21 21.29 -0.05
CA THR A 98 18.60 21.00 -1.45
C THR A 98 18.04 22.10 -2.37
N PRO A 99 18.89 22.71 -3.23
CA PRO A 99 18.44 23.77 -4.15
C PRO A 99 17.26 23.33 -5.03
N GLY A 100 16.27 24.20 -5.18
CA GLY A 100 15.06 23.91 -5.95
C GLY A 100 15.32 23.48 -7.41
N THR A 101 16.39 24.01 -8.03
CA THR A 101 16.83 23.61 -9.37
C THR A 101 17.25 22.14 -9.44
N ILE A 102 17.88 21.62 -8.37
CA ILE A 102 18.26 20.19 -8.28
C ILE A 102 17.01 19.35 -8.05
N VAL A 103 16.13 19.76 -7.13
CA VAL A 103 14.86 19.08 -6.87
C VAL A 103 14.02 18.97 -8.14
N GLY A 104 13.86 20.08 -8.87
CA GLY A 104 13.12 20.13 -10.13
C GLY A 104 13.72 19.21 -11.20
N LYS A 105 15.04 19.18 -11.35
CA LYS A 105 15.71 18.29 -12.29
C LYS A 105 15.51 16.81 -11.93
N LEU A 106 15.69 16.43 -10.67
CA LEU A 106 15.45 15.06 -10.20
C LEU A 106 14.00 14.65 -10.42
N ASN A 107 13.04 15.50 -10.05
CA ASN A 107 11.62 15.23 -10.25
C ASN A 107 11.28 15.02 -11.73
N ALA A 108 11.78 15.88 -12.62
CA ALA A 108 11.57 15.74 -14.06
C ALA A 108 12.10 14.40 -14.59
N GLU A 109 13.32 14.00 -14.20
CA GLU A 109 13.94 12.76 -14.66
C GLU A 109 13.24 11.51 -14.07
N ILE A 110 12.86 11.54 -12.81
CA ILE A 110 12.08 10.46 -12.20
C ILE A 110 10.74 10.29 -12.91
N ASN A 111 10.00 11.40 -13.11
CA ASN A 111 8.72 11.35 -13.83
C ASN A 111 8.86 10.88 -15.27
N ARG A 112 9.96 11.25 -15.96
CA ARG A 112 10.27 10.75 -17.30
C ARG A 112 10.54 9.24 -17.27
N THR A 113 11.33 8.78 -16.32
CA THR A 113 11.69 7.35 -16.16
C THR A 113 10.46 6.49 -15.86
N LEU A 114 9.56 6.95 -14.99
CA LEU A 114 8.31 6.23 -14.66
C LEU A 114 7.34 6.10 -15.85
N LYS A 115 7.53 6.88 -16.93
CA LYS A 115 6.74 6.79 -18.16
C LYS A 115 7.34 5.85 -19.21
N LEU A 116 8.57 5.35 -19.02
CA LEU A 116 9.19 4.39 -19.92
C LEU A 116 8.45 3.05 -19.82
N GLU A 117 8.13 2.46 -20.97
CA GLU A 117 7.29 1.26 -21.03
C GLU A 117 7.96 0.05 -20.35
N ASP A 118 9.27 -0.12 -20.50
CA ASP A 118 10.04 -1.19 -19.85
C ASP A 118 10.07 -1.04 -18.33
N VAL A 119 10.24 0.18 -17.81
CA VAL A 119 10.19 0.49 -16.37
C VAL A 119 8.80 0.23 -15.83
N LYS A 120 7.77 0.73 -16.53
CA LYS A 120 6.38 0.54 -16.14
C LYS A 120 5.99 -0.94 -16.13
N ALA A 121 6.36 -1.69 -17.17
CA ALA A 121 6.10 -3.14 -17.24
C ALA A 121 6.75 -3.88 -16.06
N THR A 122 8.02 -3.60 -15.79
CA THR A 122 8.74 -4.19 -14.65
C THR A 122 8.07 -3.87 -13.31
N LEU A 123 7.66 -2.63 -13.08
CA LEU A 123 6.98 -2.24 -11.84
C LEU A 123 5.62 -2.93 -11.69
N VAL A 124 4.85 -3.02 -12.78
CA VAL A 124 3.56 -3.75 -12.79
C VAL A 124 3.77 -5.24 -12.50
N GLU A 125 4.79 -5.89 -13.07
CA GLU A 125 5.12 -7.28 -12.75
C GLU A 125 5.43 -7.49 -11.27
N LEU A 126 6.07 -6.50 -10.64
CA LEU A 126 6.32 -6.46 -9.20
C LEU A 126 5.08 -6.11 -8.37
N GLY A 127 3.93 -5.82 -8.98
CA GLY A 127 2.70 -5.44 -8.28
C GLY A 127 2.70 -3.98 -7.83
N LEU A 128 3.47 -3.11 -8.49
CA LEU A 128 3.57 -1.69 -8.19
C LEU A 128 2.94 -0.85 -9.31
N ASP A 129 2.04 0.03 -8.95
CA ASP A 129 1.49 1.03 -9.87
C ASP A 129 2.35 2.29 -9.85
N THR A 130 2.67 2.81 -11.03
CA THR A 130 3.44 4.06 -11.14
C THR A 130 2.54 5.28 -10.93
N LEU A 131 3.02 6.24 -10.15
CA LEU A 131 2.37 7.53 -9.92
C LEU A 131 3.43 8.63 -9.94
N GLY A 132 3.44 9.43 -10.99
CA GLY A 132 4.31 10.62 -11.06
C GLY A 132 3.60 11.81 -10.42
N THR A 133 4.33 12.59 -9.61
CA THR A 133 3.82 13.79 -8.94
C THR A 133 4.84 14.92 -9.02
N THR A 134 4.39 16.15 -8.79
CA THR A 134 5.29 17.27 -8.47
C THR A 134 5.74 17.20 -7.01
N PRO A 135 6.81 17.90 -6.62
CA PRO A 135 7.23 17.99 -5.21
C PRO A 135 6.12 18.55 -4.29
N GLU A 136 5.35 19.52 -4.78
CA GLU A 136 4.26 20.16 -4.04
C GLU A 136 3.10 19.19 -3.82
N GLU A 137 2.71 18.44 -4.86
CA GLU A 137 1.68 17.40 -4.76
C GLU A 137 2.09 16.30 -3.80
N LEU A 138 3.35 15.84 -3.86
CA LEU A 138 3.87 14.87 -2.89
C LEU A 138 3.83 15.43 -1.47
N GLY A 139 4.25 16.68 -1.28
CA GLY A 139 4.21 17.32 0.04
C GLY A 139 2.79 17.44 0.61
N LYS A 140 1.80 17.74 -0.22
CA LYS A 140 0.38 17.73 0.17
C LYS A 140 -0.08 16.33 0.54
N PHE A 141 0.19 15.35 -0.32
CA PHE A 141 -0.17 13.95 -0.11
C PHE A 141 0.40 13.39 1.20
N VAL A 142 1.68 13.65 1.50
CA VAL A 142 2.32 13.20 2.75
C VAL A 142 1.62 13.78 3.98
N ARG A 143 1.22 15.06 3.95
CA ARG A 143 0.48 15.67 5.07
C ARG A 143 -0.88 15.01 5.26
N GLU A 144 -1.65 14.83 4.19
CA GLU A 144 -2.98 14.21 4.21
C GLU A 144 -2.91 12.75 4.72
N GLU A 145 -1.94 11.97 4.25
CA GLU A 145 -1.72 10.59 4.73
C GLU A 145 -1.28 10.57 6.20
N SER A 146 -0.40 11.48 6.62
CA SER A 146 0.01 11.58 8.04
C SER A 146 -1.18 11.88 8.95
N GLU A 147 -2.02 12.85 8.61
CA GLU A 147 -3.22 13.19 9.38
C GLU A 147 -4.23 12.02 9.42
N LYS A 148 -4.42 11.35 8.30
CA LYS A 148 -5.30 10.18 8.20
C LYS A 148 -4.82 9.05 9.13
N PHE A 149 -3.55 8.69 9.04
CA PHE A 149 -3.00 7.62 9.87
C PHE A 149 -2.91 8.01 11.35
N GLU A 150 -2.63 9.26 11.68
CA GLU A 150 -2.67 9.74 13.07
C GLU A 150 -4.07 9.56 13.69
N LYS A 151 -5.12 9.94 12.97
CA LYS A 151 -6.51 9.73 13.41
C LYS A 151 -6.81 8.25 13.60
N LEU A 152 -6.39 7.40 12.65
CA LEU A 152 -6.62 5.95 12.73
C LEU A 152 -5.89 5.32 13.91
N ILE A 153 -4.63 5.69 14.15
CA ILE A 153 -3.83 5.22 15.30
C ILE A 153 -4.53 5.56 16.62
N LYS A 154 -5.05 6.79 16.75
CA LYS A 154 -5.79 7.21 17.94
C LYS A 154 -7.07 6.40 18.12
N LEU A 155 -7.85 6.21 17.05
CA LEU A 155 -9.10 5.44 17.09
C LEU A 155 -8.88 3.95 17.40
N ALA A 156 -7.83 3.36 16.84
CA ALA A 156 -7.49 1.96 17.03
C ALA A 156 -6.80 1.67 18.39
N GLY A 157 -6.40 2.71 19.13
CA GLY A 157 -5.66 2.53 20.39
C GLY A 157 -4.29 1.87 20.22
N VAL A 158 -3.75 1.88 19.00
CA VAL A 158 -2.45 1.26 18.69
C VAL A 158 -1.35 2.08 19.35
N LYS A 159 -0.75 1.53 20.40
CA LYS A 159 0.45 2.11 21.01
C LYS A 159 1.64 1.78 20.11
N GLY A 160 2.42 2.78 19.71
CA GLY A 160 3.58 2.59 18.87
C GLY A 160 4.56 1.58 19.49
N ALA A 161 4.74 0.46 18.80
CA ALA A 161 5.86 -0.44 19.04
C ALA A 161 7.00 0.05 18.12
N TYR A 162 7.79 1.01 18.59
CA TYR A 162 9.03 1.42 17.98
C TYR A 162 10.16 1.28 18.98
#